data_0eb53dc183fe6fd68f06912038aadd72
#
_entry.id   0eb53dc183fe6fd68f06912038aadd72
#
_cell.length_a   1.000
_cell.length_b   1.000
_cell.length_c   1.000
_cell.angle_alpha   90.00
_cell.angle_beta   90.00
_cell.angle_gamma   90.00
#
_symmetry.space_group_name_H-M   'P 1'
#
loop_
_entity.id
_entity.type
_entity.pdbx_description
1 polymer ?
#
loop_
_entity_poly.entity_id
_entity_poly.type
_entity_poly.pdbx_seq_one_letter_code
_entity_poly.pdbx_strand_id
1 'polypeptide(L)'
;VAATELATFATEIAGCTKCRLSQGRTQVVFGVGDPAADLMFVGEAPGFHEDQQGKPFVGQAGKLLDKLLAGIGLERERVYIANVLKCRPPGNRDPQPDEIEACEAHLFRQIALIEPKVVATLGNFATKLLSGKPAGITRVHGAEQETTLGGRHVLLYPLYHPAAALYTPAMLKVLEADFARLPELLGRTVEKPEPARVPAVVQLAAEPAVQLGLF
;
A
#
# COMPACT_ATOMS: atom_id res chain seq x y z
N VAL A 1 10.70 -12.64 13.10
CA VAL A 1 10.89 -11.21 13.46
C VAL A 1 9.72 -10.42 12.89
N ALA A 2 9.54 -10.33 11.59
CA ALA A 2 8.47 -9.53 10.95
C ALA A 2 7.05 -9.83 11.47
N ALA A 3 6.67 -11.09 11.65
CA ALA A 3 5.36 -11.49 12.17
C ALA A 3 5.09 -10.94 13.59
N THR A 4 6.10 -11.00 14.47
CA THR A 4 6.00 -10.49 15.84
C THR A 4 5.89 -8.97 15.86
N GLU A 5 6.70 -8.28 15.04
CA GLU A 5 6.67 -6.82 14.93
C GLU A 5 5.35 -6.32 14.35
N LEU A 6 4.81 -7.01 13.35
CA LEU A 6 3.51 -6.69 12.75
C LEU A 6 2.36 -6.89 13.74
N ALA A 7 2.39 -7.97 14.55
CA ALA A 7 1.41 -8.23 15.61
C ALA A 7 1.48 -7.18 16.72
N THR A 8 2.70 -6.79 17.14
CA THR A 8 2.91 -5.71 18.11
C THR A 8 2.34 -4.41 17.57
N PHE A 9 2.63 -4.08 16.31
CA PHE A 9 2.11 -2.88 15.67
C PHE A 9 0.58 -2.88 15.56
N ALA A 10 -0.05 -4.01 15.27
CA ALA A 10 -1.51 -4.12 15.29
C ALA A 10 -2.10 -3.76 16.66
N THR A 11 -1.46 -4.24 17.73
CA THR A 11 -1.84 -3.91 19.11
C THR A 11 -1.65 -2.43 19.44
N GLU A 12 -0.53 -1.82 19.02
CA GLU A 12 -0.24 -0.39 19.21
C GLU A 12 -1.33 0.50 18.62
N ILE A 13 -1.85 0.16 17.42
CA ILE A 13 -2.82 1.02 16.74
C ILE A 13 -4.28 0.63 16.96
N ALA A 14 -4.57 -0.43 17.70
CA ALA A 14 -5.95 -0.86 17.99
C ALA A 14 -6.80 0.25 18.63
N GLY A 15 -6.18 1.07 19.48
CA GLY A 15 -6.78 2.25 20.12
C GLY A 15 -6.51 3.59 19.43
N CYS A 16 -6.04 3.62 18.19
CA CYS A 16 -5.65 4.85 17.49
C CYS A 16 -6.77 5.91 17.47
N THR A 17 -6.44 7.15 17.84
CA THR A 17 -7.38 8.30 17.88
C THR A 17 -6.90 9.49 17.03
N LYS A 18 -5.99 9.25 16.06
CA LYS A 18 -5.34 10.32 15.28
C LYS A 18 -6.30 11.10 14.37
N CYS A 19 -7.46 10.56 14.02
CA CYS A 19 -8.46 11.25 13.21
C CYS A 19 -9.88 11.00 13.72
N ARG A 20 -10.83 11.76 13.18
CA ARG A 20 -12.25 11.71 13.56
C ARG A 20 -12.91 10.34 13.35
N LEU A 21 -12.39 9.50 12.46
CA LEU A 21 -12.96 8.18 12.21
C LEU A 21 -12.88 7.24 13.42
N SER A 22 -12.03 7.53 14.39
CA SER A 22 -11.95 6.79 15.65
C SER A 22 -13.25 6.84 16.46
N GLN A 23 -14.07 7.87 16.28
CA GLN A 23 -15.31 8.06 17.05
C GLN A 23 -16.46 7.18 16.54
N GLY A 24 -16.44 6.81 15.25
CA GLY A 24 -17.55 6.08 14.60
C GLY A 24 -17.22 4.64 14.20
N ARG A 25 -15.97 4.18 14.35
CA ARG A 25 -15.60 2.80 14.04
C ARG A 25 -16.04 1.83 15.13
N THR A 26 -16.32 0.59 14.75
CA THR A 26 -16.45 -0.51 15.70
C THR A 26 -15.07 -0.98 16.16
N GLN A 27 -14.14 -1.17 15.22
CA GLN A 27 -12.76 -1.55 15.51
C GLN A 27 -11.81 -1.11 14.39
N VAL A 28 -10.52 -1.12 14.67
CA VAL A 28 -9.48 -0.91 13.66
C VAL A 28 -9.40 -2.13 12.74
N VAL A 29 -9.45 -1.93 11.43
CA VAL A 29 -9.22 -2.95 10.41
C VAL A 29 -7.75 -2.87 9.99
N PHE A 30 -6.90 -3.59 10.71
CA PHE A 30 -5.45 -3.51 10.54
C PHE A 30 -4.98 -4.02 9.18
N GLY A 31 -5.41 -5.21 8.82
CA GLY A 31 -4.99 -5.99 7.66
C GLY A 31 -4.90 -7.46 8.04
N VAL A 32 -4.84 -8.35 7.05
CA VAL A 32 -4.73 -9.79 7.24
C VAL A 32 -3.89 -10.44 6.16
N GLY A 33 -3.25 -11.55 6.45
CA GLY A 33 -2.50 -12.37 5.51
C GLY A 33 -1.12 -12.75 6.03
N ASP A 34 -0.24 -13.18 5.11
CA ASP A 34 1.11 -13.59 5.43
C ASP A 34 1.98 -12.36 5.79
N PRO A 35 2.58 -12.30 6.98
CA PRO A 35 3.50 -11.23 7.37
C PRO A 35 4.77 -11.12 6.51
N ALA A 36 5.06 -12.15 5.71
CA ALA A 36 6.19 -12.21 4.79
C ALA A 36 5.74 -12.35 3.33
N ALA A 37 4.53 -11.83 3.00
CA ALA A 37 3.95 -11.93 1.67
C ALA A 37 4.77 -11.14 0.63
N ASP A 38 5.09 -11.78 -0.48
CA ASP A 38 5.66 -11.10 -1.66
C ASP A 38 4.64 -10.17 -2.36
N LEU A 39 3.33 -10.42 -2.16
CA LEU A 39 2.24 -9.65 -2.75
C LEU A 39 1.35 -9.03 -1.67
N MET A 40 1.23 -7.71 -1.71
CA MET A 40 0.34 -6.97 -0.82
C MET A 40 -0.74 -6.25 -1.63
N PHE A 41 -2.01 -6.46 -1.27
CA PHE A 41 -3.14 -5.70 -1.79
C PHE A 41 -3.47 -4.53 -0.89
N VAL A 42 -3.70 -3.37 -1.49
CA VAL A 42 -4.08 -2.14 -0.77
C VAL A 42 -5.35 -1.55 -1.38
N GLY A 43 -6.43 -1.63 -0.61
CA GLY A 43 -7.70 -0.96 -0.93
C GLY A 43 -7.80 0.44 -0.32
N GLU A 44 -8.99 1.01 -0.37
CA GLU A 44 -9.27 2.37 0.09
C GLU A 44 -9.53 2.43 1.60
N ALA A 45 -10.64 1.86 2.04
CA ALA A 45 -11.13 1.93 3.41
C ALA A 45 -12.01 0.73 3.75
N PRO A 46 -12.18 0.40 5.04
CA PRO A 46 -13.13 -0.61 5.47
C PRO A 46 -14.58 -0.22 5.17
N GLY A 47 -15.37 -1.18 4.71
CA GLY A 47 -16.82 -1.08 4.64
C GLY A 47 -17.50 -1.52 5.94
N PHE A 48 -18.83 -1.66 5.90
CA PHE A 48 -19.62 -2.04 7.08
C PHE A 48 -19.23 -3.41 7.66
N HIS A 49 -19.12 -4.42 6.81
CA HIS A 49 -18.79 -5.77 7.25
C HIS A 49 -17.36 -5.88 7.76
N GLU A 50 -16.45 -5.15 7.13
CA GLU A 50 -15.05 -5.08 7.54
C GLU A 50 -14.89 -4.44 8.92
N ASP A 51 -15.61 -3.35 9.19
CA ASP A 51 -15.63 -2.66 10.48
C ASP A 51 -16.18 -3.56 11.59
N GLN A 52 -17.22 -4.37 11.30
CA GLN A 52 -17.78 -5.31 12.26
C GLN A 52 -16.83 -6.48 12.58
N GLN A 53 -16.10 -6.98 11.57
CA GLN A 53 -15.27 -8.18 11.71
C GLN A 53 -13.79 -7.89 11.99
N GLY A 54 -13.34 -6.63 11.83
CA GLY A 54 -11.94 -6.25 11.98
C GLY A 54 -11.03 -6.79 10.87
N LYS A 55 -11.60 -7.27 9.77
CA LYS A 55 -10.84 -7.88 8.66
C LYS A 55 -11.18 -7.17 7.34
N PRO A 56 -10.17 -6.84 6.50
CA PRO A 56 -10.43 -6.20 5.20
C PRO A 56 -11.02 -7.20 4.20
N PHE A 57 -11.81 -6.68 3.26
CA PHE A 57 -12.32 -7.45 2.14
C PHE A 57 -13.08 -8.73 2.54
N VAL A 58 -14.09 -8.62 3.42
CA VAL A 58 -14.95 -9.73 3.84
C VAL A 58 -16.33 -9.69 3.17
N GLY A 59 -16.73 -8.57 2.55
CA GLY A 59 -17.97 -8.40 1.80
C GLY A 59 -17.91 -9.01 0.39
N GLN A 60 -18.85 -8.63 -0.49
CA GLN A 60 -18.94 -9.16 -1.86
C GLN A 60 -17.68 -8.86 -2.68
N ALA A 61 -17.10 -7.67 -2.54
CA ALA A 61 -15.83 -7.33 -3.19
C ALA A 61 -14.68 -8.24 -2.74
N GLY A 62 -14.66 -8.62 -1.45
CA GLY A 62 -13.69 -9.56 -0.90
C GLY A 62 -13.87 -10.98 -1.47
N LYS A 63 -15.10 -11.46 -1.58
CA LYS A 63 -15.38 -12.76 -2.22
C LYS A 63 -14.94 -12.80 -3.68
N LEU A 64 -15.07 -11.68 -4.40
CA LEU A 64 -14.54 -11.58 -5.77
C LEU A 64 -13.01 -11.58 -5.77
N LEU A 65 -12.37 -10.87 -4.83
CA LEU A 65 -10.92 -10.90 -4.69
C LEU A 65 -10.41 -12.33 -4.45
N ASP A 66 -11.07 -13.11 -3.59
CA ASP A 66 -10.72 -14.50 -3.31
C ASP A 66 -10.84 -15.37 -4.58
N LYS A 67 -11.87 -15.17 -5.39
CA LYS A 67 -12.04 -15.87 -6.68
C LYS A 67 -10.94 -15.51 -7.68
N LEU A 68 -10.56 -14.22 -7.76
CA LEU A 68 -9.48 -13.75 -8.64
C LEU A 68 -8.12 -14.32 -8.20
N LEU A 69 -7.85 -14.38 -6.91
CA LEU A 69 -6.66 -15.04 -6.38
C LEU A 69 -6.62 -16.51 -6.71
N ALA A 70 -7.71 -17.24 -6.46
CA ALA A 70 -7.83 -18.67 -6.82
C ALA A 70 -7.62 -18.91 -8.33
N GLY A 71 -8.09 -18.00 -9.18
CA GLY A 71 -7.92 -18.05 -10.63
C GLY A 71 -6.46 -17.99 -11.10
N ILE A 72 -5.56 -17.46 -10.26
CA ILE A 72 -4.10 -17.41 -10.52
C ILE A 72 -3.30 -18.35 -9.62
N GLY A 73 -3.97 -19.30 -8.94
CA GLY A 73 -3.33 -20.29 -8.07
C GLY A 73 -2.82 -19.73 -6.74
N LEU A 74 -3.32 -18.58 -6.29
CA LEU A 74 -3.00 -18.00 -5.00
C LEU A 74 -4.17 -18.12 -4.01
N GLU A 75 -3.83 -18.26 -2.74
CA GLU A 75 -4.77 -18.25 -1.64
C GLU A 75 -4.65 -16.95 -0.85
N ARG A 76 -5.75 -16.55 -0.18
CA ARG A 76 -5.82 -15.32 0.60
C ARG A 76 -4.75 -15.26 1.70
N GLU A 77 -4.41 -16.41 2.27
CA GLU A 77 -3.43 -16.59 3.33
C GLU A 77 -1.99 -16.42 2.87
N ARG A 78 -1.74 -16.46 1.55
CA ARG A 78 -0.40 -16.31 0.94
C ARG A 78 -0.08 -14.87 0.53
N VAL A 79 -1.04 -13.98 0.62
CA VAL A 79 -0.90 -12.56 0.31
C VAL A 79 -1.20 -11.74 1.57
N TYR A 80 -0.86 -10.45 1.57
CA TYR A 80 -1.28 -9.54 2.62
C TYR A 80 -2.31 -8.56 2.08
N ILE A 81 -3.40 -8.33 2.80
CA ILE A 81 -4.48 -7.45 2.37
C ILE A 81 -4.71 -6.38 3.42
N ALA A 82 -4.68 -5.12 2.99
CA ALA A 82 -4.93 -3.96 3.84
C ALA A 82 -5.68 -2.86 3.08
N ASN A 83 -5.96 -1.77 3.77
CA ASN A 83 -6.51 -0.54 3.19
C ASN A 83 -5.64 0.65 3.57
N VAL A 84 -5.77 1.76 2.83
CA VAL A 84 -5.20 3.06 3.19
C VAL A 84 -5.71 3.49 4.56
N LEU A 85 -7.04 3.59 4.71
CA LEU A 85 -7.64 3.87 6.01
C LEU A 85 -7.85 2.57 6.82
N LYS A 86 -7.61 2.67 8.12
CA LYS A 86 -7.82 1.55 9.06
C LYS A 86 -9.18 1.60 9.76
N CYS A 87 -9.93 2.66 9.55
CA CYS A 87 -11.25 2.90 10.14
C CYS A 87 -12.27 3.20 9.05
N ARG A 88 -13.51 2.76 9.25
CA ARG A 88 -14.60 2.96 8.30
C ARG A 88 -15.06 4.42 8.29
N PRO A 89 -15.13 5.10 7.14
CA PRO A 89 -15.80 6.39 7.00
C PRO A 89 -17.33 6.26 7.16
N PRO A 90 -18.01 7.23 7.79
CA PRO A 90 -19.47 7.23 7.93
C PRO A 90 -20.17 7.08 6.59
N GLY A 91 -21.15 6.15 6.50
CA GLY A 91 -21.89 5.89 5.26
C GLY A 91 -21.03 5.34 4.10
N ASN A 92 -19.83 4.85 4.38
CA ASN A 92 -18.83 4.43 3.36
C ASN A 92 -18.52 5.56 2.35
N ARG A 93 -18.52 6.81 2.80
CA ARG A 93 -18.07 7.93 1.94
C ARG A 93 -16.59 7.85 1.62
N ASP A 94 -16.19 8.61 0.62
CA ASP A 94 -14.78 8.74 0.27
C ASP A 94 -13.94 9.28 1.45
N PRO A 95 -12.68 8.83 1.58
CA PRO A 95 -11.71 9.34 2.53
C PRO A 95 -11.51 10.85 2.39
N GLN A 96 -11.38 11.56 3.52
CA GLN A 96 -10.99 12.96 3.52
C GLN A 96 -9.46 13.10 3.58
N PRO A 97 -8.88 14.19 3.05
CA PRO A 97 -7.44 14.38 3.04
C PRO A 97 -6.78 14.28 4.43
N ASP A 98 -7.39 14.87 5.44
CA ASP A 98 -6.92 14.82 6.83
C ASP A 98 -6.97 13.41 7.44
N GLU A 99 -7.93 12.59 7.02
CA GLU A 99 -8.05 11.20 7.44
C GLU A 99 -6.96 10.33 6.79
N ILE A 100 -6.65 10.59 5.52
CA ILE A 100 -5.56 9.91 4.80
C ILE A 100 -4.22 10.28 5.45
N GLU A 101 -3.92 11.56 5.61
CA GLU A 101 -2.68 12.06 6.21
C GLU A 101 -2.44 11.46 7.61
N ALA A 102 -3.49 11.40 8.44
CA ALA A 102 -3.40 10.80 9.77
C ALA A 102 -3.18 9.28 9.77
N CYS A 103 -3.58 8.58 8.69
CA CYS A 103 -3.61 7.12 8.63
C CYS A 103 -2.51 6.49 7.75
N GLU A 104 -2.02 7.21 6.74
CA GLU A 104 -1.06 6.68 5.75
C GLU A 104 0.23 6.15 6.37
N ALA A 105 0.72 6.77 7.45
CA ALA A 105 1.90 6.32 8.17
C ALA A 105 1.76 4.88 8.69
N HIS A 106 0.53 4.44 9.02
CA HIS A 106 0.27 3.06 9.42
C HIS A 106 0.45 2.10 8.25
N LEU A 107 -0.02 2.48 7.05
CA LEU A 107 0.16 1.67 5.84
C LEU A 107 1.63 1.57 5.44
N PHE A 108 2.36 2.69 5.43
CA PHE A 108 3.79 2.68 5.08
C PHE A 108 4.62 1.84 6.07
N ARG A 109 4.30 1.89 7.38
CA ARG A 109 4.94 1.01 8.36
C ARG A 109 4.63 -0.48 8.10
N GLN A 110 3.40 -0.82 7.69
CA GLN A 110 3.07 -2.19 7.29
C GLN A 110 3.90 -2.64 6.08
N ILE A 111 3.99 -1.82 5.04
CA ILE A 111 4.80 -2.12 3.86
C ILE A 111 6.28 -2.32 4.25
N ALA A 112 6.81 -1.47 5.13
CA ALA A 112 8.19 -1.59 5.62
C ALA A 112 8.45 -2.87 6.42
N LEU A 113 7.46 -3.38 7.16
CA LEU A 113 7.56 -4.61 7.97
C LEU A 113 7.35 -5.88 7.15
N ILE A 114 6.43 -5.85 6.17
CA ILE A 114 6.09 -7.00 5.32
C ILE A 114 7.12 -7.19 4.19
N GLU A 115 7.68 -6.09 3.69
CA GLU A 115 8.67 -6.05 2.60
C GLU A 115 8.18 -6.73 1.29
N PRO A 116 6.95 -6.41 0.82
CA PRO A 116 6.42 -7.05 -0.38
C PRO A 116 7.22 -6.66 -1.62
N LYS A 117 7.34 -7.56 -2.60
CA LYS A 117 7.90 -7.28 -3.94
C LYS A 117 6.92 -6.48 -4.80
N VAL A 118 5.63 -6.84 -4.70
CA VAL A 118 4.55 -6.23 -5.46
C VAL A 118 3.51 -5.65 -4.50
N VAL A 119 3.17 -4.38 -4.70
CA VAL A 119 2.04 -3.72 -4.04
C VAL A 119 0.95 -3.48 -5.08
N ALA A 120 -0.10 -4.29 -5.05
CA ALA A 120 -1.25 -4.18 -5.94
C ALA A 120 -2.29 -3.25 -5.32
N THR A 121 -2.55 -2.09 -5.93
CA THR A 121 -3.58 -1.16 -5.44
C THR A 121 -4.94 -1.51 -6.03
N LEU A 122 -5.98 -1.46 -5.21
CA LEU A 122 -7.36 -1.74 -5.59
C LEU A 122 -8.18 -0.43 -5.63
N GLY A 123 -8.36 0.09 -6.84
CA GLY A 123 -9.15 1.31 -7.08
C GLY A 123 -8.34 2.60 -7.08
N ASN A 124 -9.08 3.69 -7.24
CA ASN A 124 -8.51 4.99 -7.59
C ASN A 124 -7.75 5.65 -6.42
N PHE A 125 -8.28 5.58 -5.20
CA PHE A 125 -7.70 6.23 -4.02
C PHE A 125 -6.33 5.64 -3.66
N ALA A 126 -6.26 4.33 -3.46
CA ALA A 126 -5.00 3.66 -3.16
C ALA A 126 -3.96 3.88 -4.27
N THR A 127 -4.39 3.83 -5.54
CA THR A 127 -3.50 4.08 -6.69
C THR A 127 -2.92 5.48 -6.66
N LYS A 128 -3.74 6.52 -6.50
CA LYS A 128 -3.26 7.91 -6.45
C LYS A 128 -2.33 8.17 -5.28
N LEU A 129 -2.69 7.68 -4.10
CA LEU A 129 -1.86 7.85 -2.91
C LEU A 129 -0.49 7.20 -3.10
N LEU A 130 -0.44 5.92 -3.47
CA LEU A 130 0.80 5.17 -3.51
C LEU A 130 1.66 5.45 -4.75
N SER A 131 1.04 5.88 -5.86
CA SER A 131 1.80 6.31 -7.05
C SER A 131 2.33 7.75 -6.95
N GLY A 132 1.74 8.58 -6.08
CA GLY A 132 2.00 10.02 -6.05
C GLY A 132 1.56 10.76 -7.31
N LYS A 133 0.77 10.11 -8.20
CA LYS A 133 0.37 10.66 -9.51
C LYS A 133 -1.15 10.90 -9.56
N PRO A 134 -1.62 11.98 -10.20
CA PRO A 134 -3.03 12.30 -10.31
C PRO A 134 -3.80 11.40 -11.30
N ALA A 135 -3.11 10.54 -12.06
CA ALA A 135 -3.71 9.69 -13.08
C ALA A 135 -4.80 8.79 -12.51
N GLY A 136 -5.95 8.76 -13.16
CA GLY A 136 -7.07 7.90 -12.78
C GLY A 136 -6.82 6.44 -13.14
N ILE A 137 -7.45 5.53 -12.41
CA ILE A 137 -7.29 4.09 -12.55
C ILE A 137 -7.54 3.58 -13.98
N THR A 138 -8.46 4.19 -14.71
CA THR A 138 -8.77 3.83 -16.10
C THR A 138 -7.61 4.01 -17.08
N ARG A 139 -6.61 4.80 -16.72
CA ARG A 139 -5.40 5.03 -17.53
C ARG A 139 -4.22 4.18 -17.11
N VAL A 140 -4.21 3.71 -15.87
CA VAL A 140 -3.01 3.10 -15.29
C VAL A 140 -3.20 1.67 -14.81
N HIS A 141 -4.43 1.13 -14.83
CA HIS A 141 -4.66 -0.27 -14.46
C HIS A 141 -3.83 -1.21 -15.34
N GLY A 142 -3.35 -2.28 -14.78
CA GLY A 142 -2.54 -3.27 -15.50
C GLY A 142 -1.14 -2.79 -15.90
N ALA A 143 -0.73 -1.57 -15.54
CA ALA A 143 0.59 -1.02 -15.84
C ALA A 143 1.42 -0.92 -14.55
N GLU A 144 2.45 -1.76 -14.44
CA GLU A 144 3.37 -1.74 -13.32
C GLU A 144 4.30 -0.52 -13.37
N GLN A 145 4.68 -0.03 -12.21
CA GLN A 145 5.71 1.00 -12.05
C GLN A 145 6.60 0.71 -10.83
N GLU A 146 7.89 0.92 -10.97
CA GLU A 146 8.81 0.87 -9.84
C GLU A 146 8.66 2.13 -8.98
N THR A 147 8.64 1.95 -7.66
CA THR A 147 8.53 3.06 -6.71
C THR A 147 9.11 2.67 -5.36
N THR A 148 9.23 3.64 -4.46
CA THR A 148 9.67 3.41 -3.08
C THR A 148 8.52 3.71 -2.13
N LEU A 149 8.08 2.72 -1.36
CA LEU A 149 7.01 2.83 -0.37
C LEU A 149 7.53 2.36 0.99
N GLY A 150 7.34 3.16 2.03
CA GLY A 150 7.81 2.82 3.38
C GLY A 150 9.32 2.53 3.46
N GLY A 151 10.12 3.16 2.59
CA GLY A 151 11.56 2.92 2.46
C GLY A 151 11.92 1.62 1.71
N ARG A 152 10.95 0.93 1.12
CA ARG A 152 11.14 -0.31 0.35
C ARG A 152 10.93 -0.06 -1.14
N HIS A 153 11.79 -0.64 -1.95
CA HIS A 153 11.65 -0.63 -3.40
C HIS A 153 10.67 -1.73 -3.82
N VAL A 154 9.61 -1.36 -4.53
CA VAL A 154 8.50 -2.25 -4.88
C VAL A 154 8.02 -2.02 -6.31
N LEU A 155 7.40 -3.03 -6.90
CA LEU A 155 6.54 -2.86 -8.07
C LEU A 155 5.14 -2.46 -7.60
N LEU A 156 4.71 -1.25 -7.93
CA LEU A 156 3.33 -0.82 -7.74
C LEU A 156 2.51 -1.25 -8.95
N TYR A 157 1.41 -1.98 -8.70
CA TYR A 157 0.56 -2.52 -9.76
C TYR A 157 -0.90 -2.10 -9.56
N PRO A 158 -1.37 -1.07 -10.29
CA PRO A 158 -2.73 -0.58 -10.18
C PRO A 158 -3.76 -1.53 -10.79
N LEU A 159 -4.84 -1.79 -10.04
CA LEU A 159 -5.96 -2.64 -10.43
C LEU A 159 -7.28 -1.91 -10.19
N TYR A 160 -8.31 -2.23 -10.97
CA TYR A 160 -9.66 -1.81 -10.62
C TYR A 160 -10.09 -2.38 -9.27
N HIS A 161 -10.90 -1.64 -8.54
CA HIS A 161 -11.47 -2.17 -7.30
C HIS A 161 -12.47 -3.31 -7.63
N PRO A 162 -12.42 -4.46 -6.94
CA PRO A 162 -13.33 -5.57 -7.22
C PRO A 162 -14.80 -5.19 -7.20
N ALA A 163 -15.20 -4.23 -6.36
CA ALA A 163 -16.58 -3.74 -6.32
C ALA A 163 -17.07 -3.17 -7.66
N ALA A 164 -16.20 -2.59 -8.47
CA ALA A 164 -16.55 -2.08 -9.80
C ALA A 164 -16.89 -3.18 -10.80
N ALA A 165 -16.37 -4.38 -10.59
CA ALA A 165 -16.58 -5.54 -11.46
C ALA A 165 -17.79 -6.41 -11.04
N LEU A 166 -18.37 -6.19 -9.84
CA LEU A 166 -19.48 -7.03 -9.34
C LEU A 166 -20.70 -7.04 -10.26
N TYR A 167 -20.98 -5.93 -10.93
CA TYR A 167 -22.17 -5.75 -11.76
C TYR A 167 -21.85 -5.45 -13.21
N THR A 168 -20.58 -5.52 -13.61
CA THR A 168 -20.13 -5.15 -14.95
C THR A 168 -19.23 -6.25 -15.53
N PRO A 169 -19.80 -7.20 -16.32
CA PRO A 169 -19.03 -8.34 -16.87
C PRO A 169 -17.79 -7.93 -17.69
N ALA A 170 -17.87 -6.81 -18.42
CA ALA A 170 -16.73 -6.29 -19.17
C ALA A 170 -15.58 -5.89 -18.24
N MET A 171 -15.90 -5.26 -17.11
CA MET A 171 -14.91 -4.88 -16.09
C MET A 171 -14.30 -6.10 -15.41
N LEU A 172 -15.09 -7.15 -15.18
CA LEU A 172 -14.59 -8.40 -14.61
C LEU A 172 -13.54 -9.03 -15.52
N LYS A 173 -13.77 -9.10 -16.84
CA LYS A 173 -12.78 -9.63 -17.79
C LYS A 173 -11.46 -8.84 -17.78
N VAL A 174 -11.55 -7.52 -17.68
CA VAL A 174 -10.35 -6.67 -17.57
C VAL A 174 -9.60 -6.99 -16.29
N LEU A 175 -10.31 -7.07 -15.17
CA LEU A 175 -9.71 -7.37 -13.87
C LEU A 175 -9.08 -8.78 -13.84
N GLU A 176 -9.73 -9.79 -14.43
CA GLU A 176 -9.17 -11.14 -14.59
C GLU A 176 -7.87 -11.13 -15.42
N ALA A 177 -7.84 -10.36 -16.51
CA ALA A 177 -6.65 -10.23 -17.35
C ALA A 177 -5.50 -9.54 -16.60
N ASP A 178 -5.80 -8.49 -15.83
CA ASP A 178 -4.81 -7.81 -14.99
C ASP A 178 -4.28 -8.73 -13.89
N PHE A 179 -5.15 -9.52 -13.24
CA PHE A 179 -4.74 -10.50 -12.22
C PHE A 179 -3.84 -11.60 -12.80
N ALA A 180 -4.10 -12.06 -14.02
CA ALA A 180 -3.30 -13.09 -14.68
C ALA A 180 -1.81 -12.70 -14.86
N ARG A 181 -1.48 -11.40 -14.79
CA ARG A 181 -0.09 -10.91 -14.84
C ARG A 181 0.66 -10.96 -13.51
N LEU A 182 -0.05 -11.05 -12.38
CA LEU A 182 0.57 -11.03 -11.06
C LEU A 182 1.64 -12.11 -10.85
N PRO A 183 1.45 -13.38 -11.27
CA PRO A 183 2.49 -14.41 -11.15
C PRO A 183 3.79 -14.06 -11.89
N GLU A 184 3.71 -13.43 -13.06
CA GLU A 184 4.88 -12.94 -13.80
C GLU A 184 5.60 -11.84 -13.01
N LEU A 185 4.86 -10.85 -12.50
CA LEU A 185 5.42 -9.74 -11.71
C LEU A 185 6.10 -10.23 -10.44
N LEU A 186 5.55 -11.24 -9.77
CA LEU A 186 6.14 -11.86 -8.58
C LEU A 186 7.45 -12.60 -8.88
N GLY A 187 7.62 -13.11 -10.09
CA GLY A 187 8.84 -13.74 -10.57
C GLY A 187 9.96 -12.76 -10.92
N ARG A 188 9.66 -11.46 -11.06
CA ARG A 188 10.65 -10.43 -11.40
C ARG A 188 11.44 -10.03 -10.15
N THR A 189 12.76 -9.85 -10.33
CA THR A 189 13.61 -9.27 -9.30
C THR A 189 13.50 -7.74 -9.40
N VAL A 190 13.06 -7.11 -8.32
CA VAL A 190 13.09 -5.64 -8.20
C VAL A 190 14.50 -5.27 -7.76
N GLU A 191 15.30 -4.73 -8.68
CA GLU A 191 16.63 -4.27 -8.35
C GLU A 191 16.57 -3.09 -7.39
N LYS A 192 17.31 -3.19 -6.29
CA LYS A 192 17.47 -2.06 -5.37
C LYS A 192 18.24 -0.97 -6.12
N PRO A 193 17.72 0.27 -6.26
CA PRO A 193 18.48 1.32 -6.89
C PRO A 193 19.81 1.47 -6.15
N GLU A 194 20.90 1.50 -6.93
CA GLU A 194 22.22 1.79 -6.37
C GLU A 194 22.15 3.13 -5.64
N PRO A 195 22.60 3.24 -4.39
CA PRO A 195 22.54 4.50 -3.66
C PRO A 195 23.20 5.57 -4.52
N ALA A 196 22.47 6.64 -4.81
CA ALA A 196 22.99 7.75 -5.60
C ALA A 196 24.38 8.11 -5.04
N ARG A 197 25.43 7.99 -5.87
CA ARG A 197 26.77 8.39 -5.47
C ARG A 197 26.68 9.85 -5.07
N VAL A 198 26.76 10.12 -3.78
CA VAL A 198 26.91 11.49 -3.28
C VAL A 198 28.20 12.00 -3.91
N PRO A 199 28.16 13.07 -4.74
CA PRO A 199 29.39 13.59 -5.30
C PRO A 199 30.33 13.90 -4.13
N ALA A 200 31.56 13.40 -4.21
CA ALA A 200 32.56 13.65 -3.18
C ALA A 200 32.61 15.18 -2.94
N VAL A 201 32.40 15.59 -1.71
CA VAL A 201 32.54 16.98 -1.30
C VAL A 201 33.97 17.37 -1.69
N VAL A 202 34.11 18.22 -2.69
CA VAL A 202 35.38 18.82 -3.05
C VAL A 202 35.81 19.62 -1.82
N GLN A 203 36.77 19.10 -1.06
CA GLN A 203 37.42 19.87 -0.03
C GLN A 203 38.08 21.06 -0.70
N LEU A 204 37.47 22.24 -0.56
CA LEU A 204 38.13 23.49 -0.89
C LEU A 204 39.41 23.54 -0.02
N ALA A 205 40.56 23.51 -0.68
CA ALA A 205 41.84 23.68 -0.04
C ALA A 205 41.79 25.02 0.72
N ALA A 206 42.10 24.95 2.00
CA ALA A 206 42.21 26.17 2.83
C ALA A 206 43.32 27.07 2.25
N GLU A 207 42.98 28.29 1.88
CA GLU A 207 43.95 29.29 1.49
C GLU A 207 44.90 29.58 2.69
N PRO A 208 46.19 29.72 2.44
CA PRO A 208 47.12 30.02 3.52
C PRO A 208 46.82 31.42 4.05
N ALA A 209 46.70 31.50 5.36
CA ALA A 209 46.51 32.78 6.09
C ALA A 209 47.64 33.73 5.76
N VAL A 210 47.33 34.87 5.15
CA VAL A 210 48.29 36.00 4.97
C VAL A 210 48.47 36.65 6.32
N GLN A 211 49.67 36.51 6.88
CA GLN A 211 50.08 37.14 8.11
C GLN A 211 50.37 38.62 7.82
N LEU A 212 49.44 39.50 8.16
CA LEU A 212 49.65 40.94 8.15
C LEU A 212 50.61 41.29 9.32
N GLY A 213 51.86 41.56 8.97
CA GLY A 213 52.82 42.13 9.92
C GLY A 213 52.43 43.57 10.29
N LEU A 214 52.30 43.80 11.58
CA LEU A 214 52.21 45.13 12.16
C LEU A 214 53.61 45.73 12.23
N PHE A 215 53.78 46.87 11.57
CA PHE A 215 54.72 47.91 11.98
C PHE A 215 54.00 49.23 11.93
#